data_f746b2c7d90788491c2f9f20ee4ec377
#
_entry.id   f746b2c7d90788491c2f9f20ee4ec377
#
_cell.length_a   1.000
_cell.length_b   1.000
_cell.length_c   1.000
_cell.angle_alpha   90.00
_cell.angle_beta   90.00
_cell.angle_gamma   90.00
#
_symmetry.space_group_name_H-M   'P 1'
#
loop_
_entity.id
_entity.type
_entity.pdbx_description
1 polymer ?
#
loop_
_entity_poly.entity_id
_entity_poly.type
_entity_poly.pdbx_seq_one_letter_code
_entity_poly.pdbx_strand_id
1 'polypeptide(L)'
;LKHCHKVVKQVFFFNMHNSTVGQAVAASNASDDWRLCVAPMIDVTDRHCRFFHRLLAPRARLYTEMITTGALLHGDAQRHLDFNEQEHPVALQLGGSEPDALVAAAKLGAQWGYDEINLNCGCPSERVQKGAFGACLMAEPKLVADCVKAMQDTVSVPVTVKHRMGLDKNESYDFVRDFVGTIYDTGCRVFIVHARNAVLKGLSPKDNREIPPLRYDEAARLKQDFPDAVMVLNGGLTTLADCEAELPRFDGVMLGRSPWHDPSVLSRLSQAWWPQLAVKTEAEVIEALVGYAGEQIAAKVPLRIVVRPLLGLFNGRSNSRIWRRMLSDSKLLRQDDPELIRLAWQQVGDDAARR
;
A
#
# COMPACT_ATOMS: atom_id res chain seq x y z
N LEU A 1 26.39 -31.71 9.34
CA LEU A 1 25.54 -32.67 8.58
C LEU A 1 24.64 -33.43 9.54
N LYS A 2 23.32 -33.25 9.52
CA LYS A 2 22.20 -33.76 10.30
C LYS A 2 21.63 -32.76 11.29
N HIS A 3 20.69 -31.91 10.82
CA HIS A 3 19.44 -31.51 11.49
C HIS A 3 18.83 -30.34 10.66
N CYS A 4 18.25 -30.71 9.54
CA CYS A 4 17.38 -29.79 8.80
C CYS A 4 16.36 -30.63 8.01
N HIS A 5 15.43 -31.25 8.73
CA HIS A 5 14.26 -31.89 8.14
C HIS A 5 13.23 -32.10 9.24
N LYS A 6 12.24 -31.23 9.29
CA LYS A 6 10.88 -31.51 9.77
C LYS A 6 10.16 -30.20 10.14
N VAL A 7 9.55 -29.55 9.21
CA VAL A 7 8.24 -28.91 9.35
C VAL A 7 7.69 -28.70 7.93
N VAL A 8 7.21 -29.77 7.33
CA VAL A 8 6.25 -29.74 6.23
C VAL A 8 5.29 -30.86 6.54
N LYS A 9 4.05 -30.49 6.90
CA LYS A 9 2.81 -31.21 6.66
C LYS A 9 1.77 -30.89 7.72
N GLN A 10 0.81 -30.09 7.32
CA GLN A 10 -0.60 -30.49 7.49
C GLN A 10 -1.46 -29.63 6.56
N VAL A 11 -1.57 -30.12 5.33
CA VAL A 11 -2.64 -29.70 4.42
C VAL A 11 -3.85 -30.52 4.79
N PHE A 12 -4.86 -29.90 5.37
CA PHE A 12 -6.18 -30.50 5.51
C PHE A 12 -6.93 -30.37 4.19
N PHE A 13 -7.17 -31.50 3.57
CA PHE A 13 -8.20 -31.67 2.52
C PHE A 13 -9.57 -31.40 3.15
N PHE A 14 -10.29 -30.42 2.66
CA PHE A 14 -11.72 -30.35 2.85
C PHE A 14 -12.45 -30.38 1.51
N ASN A 15 -13.44 -31.23 1.45
CA ASN A 15 -14.24 -31.67 0.33
C ASN A 15 -14.92 -30.55 -0.47
N MET A 16 -14.88 -30.76 -1.78
CA MET A 16 -15.73 -30.09 -2.76
C MET A 16 -17.22 -30.38 -2.48
N HIS A 17 -18.00 -29.34 -2.28
CA HIS A 17 -19.42 -29.37 -2.61
C HIS A 17 -19.71 -28.28 -3.65
N ASN A 18 -20.10 -28.72 -4.84
CA ASN A 18 -20.64 -27.93 -5.91
C ASN A 18 -21.85 -27.09 -5.45
N SER A 19 -21.78 -25.78 -5.64
CA SER A 19 -22.96 -24.99 -5.90
C SER A 19 -22.61 -23.93 -6.93
N THR A 20 -23.03 -24.22 -8.14
CA THR A 20 -23.11 -23.34 -9.31
C THR A 20 -24.01 -22.15 -9.00
N VAL A 21 -23.43 -20.98 -8.79
CA VAL A 21 -24.08 -19.69 -9.05
C VAL A 21 -23.15 -18.92 -9.97
N GLY A 22 -23.44 -19.01 -11.28
CA GLY A 22 -22.77 -18.21 -12.28
C GLY A 22 -23.15 -16.73 -12.12
N GLN A 23 -22.33 -15.96 -11.43
CA GLN A 23 -22.27 -14.53 -11.65
C GLN A 23 -21.16 -14.29 -12.68
N ALA A 24 -21.56 -13.76 -13.84
CA ALA A 24 -20.65 -13.27 -14.85
C ALA A 24 -19.80 -12.15 -14.21
N VAL A 25 -18.57 -12.49 -13.85
CA VAL A 25 -17.55 -11.48 -13.56
C VAL A 25 -17.24 -10.82 -14.90
N ALA A 26 -17.77 -9.61 -15.10
CA ALA A 26 -17.37 -8.77 -16.21
C ALA A 26 -15.84 -8.67 -16.18
N ALA A 27 -15.18 -8.93 -17.32
CA ALA A 27 -13.74 -8.77 -17.45
C ALA A 27 -13.38 -7.35 -16.99
N SER A 28 -12.71 -7.22 -15.84
CA SER A 28 -12.20 -5.95 -15.36
C SER A 28 -11.16 -5.50 -16.37
N ASN A 29 -11.27 -4.26 -16.88
CA ASN A 29 -10.17 -3.65 -17.61
C ASN A 29 -8.94 -3.68 -16.68
N ALA A 30 -7.79 -4.13 -17.17
CA ALA A 30 -6.56 -4.26 -16.36
C ALA A 30 -6.18 -2.96 -15.63
N SER A 31 -6.60 -1.80 -16.13
CA SER A 31 -6.43 -0.49 -15.48
C SER A 31 -7.26 -0.31 -14.20
N ASP A 32 -8.41 -1.02 -14.05
CA ASP A 32 -9.29 -0.86 -12.88
C ASP A 32 -8.66 -1.44 -11.59
N ASP A 33 -7.69 -2.35 -11.72
CA ASP A 33 -6.98 -2.96 -10.59
C ASP A 33 -6.07 -1.98 -9.84
N TRP A 34 -5.63 -0.88 -10.47
CA TRP A 34 -4.82 0.18 -9.88
C TRP A 34 -5.54 1.52 -9.77
N ARG A 35 -6.86 1.57 -10.01
CA ARG A 35 -7.64 2.81 -9.98
C ARG A 35 -7.54 3.55 -8.64
N LEU A 36 -7.56 2.82 -7.52
CA LEU A 36 -7.35 3.34 -6.18
C LEU A 36 -6.26 2.52 -5.48
N CYS A 37 -5.20 3.19 -5.03
CA CYS A 37 -4.11 2.57 -4.30
C CYS A 37 -3.84 3.30 -2.98
N VAL A 38 -3.33 2.56 -1.97
CA VAL A 38 -2.78 3.14 -0.74
C VAL A 38 -1.27 2.94 -0.72
N ALA A 39 -0.53 4.04 -0.62
CA ALA A 39 0.93 4.05 -0.75
C ALA A 39 1.64 3.26 0.36
N PRO A 40 2.76 2.60 0.03
CA PRO A 40 3.67 2.02 1.01
C PRO A 40 4.24 3.10 1.92
N MET A 41 4.10 2.96 3.23
CA MET A 41 4.58 3.91 4.23
C MET A 41 5.18 3.18 5.43
N ILE A 42 6.47 3.35 5.66
CA ILE A 42 7.19 2.74 6.80
C ILE A 42 6.56 3.22 8.12
N ASP A 43 6.41 2.31 9.06
CA ASP A 43 5.76 2.49 10.36
C ASP A 43 4.27 2.87 10.28
N VAL A 44 3.62 2.71 9.11
CA VAL A 44 2.22 3.08 8.89
C VAL A 44 1.42 1.95 8.26
N THR A 45 1.82 1.45 7.08
CA THR A 45 1.02 0.47 6.32
C THR A 45 1.38 -0.97 6.68
N ASP A 46 1.43 -1.25 7.99
CA ASP A 46 1.50 -2.61 8.52
C ASP A 46 0.20 -3.40 8.20
N ARG A 47 0.18 -4.69 8.51
CA ARG A 47 -0.98 -5.55 8.23
C ARG A 47 -2.27 -5.08 8.93
N HIS A 48 -2.18 -4.45 10.10
CA HIS A 48 -3.35 -3.96 10.83
C HIS A 48 -3.95 -2.73 10.15
N CYS A 49 -3.09 -1.84 9.64
CA CYS A 49 -3.51 -0.69 8.84
C CYS A 49 -4.15 -1.15 7.52
N ARG A 50 -3.56 -2.13 6.82
CA ARG A 50 -4.10 -2.64 5.56
C ARG A 50 -5.42 -3.36 5.76
N PHE A 51 -5.56 -4.20 6.80
CA PHE A 51 -6.85 -4.79 7.16
C PHE A 51 -7.93 -3.72 7.36
N PHE A 52 -7.64 -2.69 8.16
CA PHE A 52 -8.57 -1.59 8.38
C PHE A 52 -8.92 -0.84 7.08
N HIS A 53 -7.94 -0.51 6.26
CA HIS A 53 -8.17 0.15 4.97
C HIS A 53 -9.04 -0.70 4.04
N ARG A 54 -8.91 -2.02 4.07
CA ARG A 54 -9.74 -2.94 3.29
C ARG A 54 -11.21 -2.89 3.70
N LEU A 55 -11.52 -2.74 4.98
CA LEU A 55 -12.89 -2.56 5.44
C LEU A 55 -13.55 -1.30 4.85
N LEU A 56 -12.76 -0.25 4.61
CA LEU A 56 -13.23 1.03 4.08
C LEU A 56 -13.25 1.07 2.55
N ALA A 57 -12.34 0.35 1.89
CA ALA A 57 -12.17 0.37 0.44
C ALA A 57 -11.95 -1.05 -0.11
N PRO A 58 -13.03 -1.78 -0.42
CA PRO A 58 -12.98 -3.19 -0.84
C PRO A 58 -12.14 -3.45 -2.09
N ARG A 59 -12.01 -2.46 -2.99
CA ARG A 59 -11.25 -2.59 -4.26
C ARG A 59 -9.89 -1.88 -4.26
N ALA A 60 -9.53 -1.14 -3.21
CA ALA A 60 -8.25 -0.45 -3.19
C ALA A 60 -7.09 -1.47 -3.20
N ARG A 61 -6.07 -1.21 -4.02
CA ARG A 61 -4.81 -1.97 -3.94
C ARG A 61 -3.98 -1.43 -2.78
N LEU A 62 -3.71 -2.31 -1.84
CA LEU A 62 -2.97 -1.99 -0.62
C LEU A 62 -1.51 -2.42 -0.78
N TYR A 63 -0.59 -1.63 -0.25
CA TYR A 63 0.84 -1.90 -0.31
C TYR A 63 1.39 -2.15 1.08
N THR A 64 2.32 -3.11 1.21
CA THR A 64 3.09 -3.28 2.43
C THR A 64 3.95 -2.04 2.70
N GLU A 65 4.56 -1.96 3.86
CA GLU A 65 5.74 -1.13 4.03
C GLU A 65 6.84 -1.60 3.07
N MET A 66 7.84 -0.73 2.81
CA MET A 66 9.01 -1.18 2.03
C MET A 66 9.82 -2.19 2.84
N ILE A 67 9.91 -3.42 2.35
CA ILE A 67 10.69 -4.50 2.96
C ILE A 67 11.97 -4.70 2.15
N THR A 68 13.13 -4.67 2.81
CA THR A 68 14.40 -4.88 2.11
C THR A 68 14.62 -6.36 1.81
N THR A 69 15.30 -6.65 0.69
CA THR A 69 15.68 -8.03 0.35
C THR A 69 16.46 -8.70 1.49
N GLY A 70 17.36 -7.97 2.14
CA GLY A 70 18.11 -8.48 3.29
C GLY A 70 17.22 -8.87 4.48
N ALA A 71 16.14 -8.13 4.75
CA ALA A 71 15.20 -8.48 5.81
C ALA A 71 14.44 -9.78 5.52
N LEU A 72 14.13 -10.05 4.25
CA LEU A 72 13.45 -11.29 3.83
C LEU A 72 14.39 -12.50 3.76
N LEU A 73 15.61 -12.31 3.27
CA LEU A 73 16.53 -13.43 3.01
C LEU A 73 17.35 -13.83 4.24
N HIS A 74 17.58 -12.90 5.17
CA HIS A 74 18.44 -13.10 6.34
C HIS A 74 17.76 -12.80 7.67
N GLY A 75 16.53 -12.26 7.66
CA GLY A 75 15.74 -11.94 8.83
C GLY A 75 14.58 -12.90 9.05
N ASP A 76 13.57 -12.42 9.79
CA ASP A 76 12.31 -13.12 10.01
C ASP A 76 11.33 -12.82 8.86
N ALA A 77 11.40 -13.61 7.79
CA ALA A 77 10.57 -13.46 6.61
C ALA A 77 9.06 -13.59 6.96
N GLN A 78 8.70 -14.49 7.87
CA GLN A 78 7.31 -14.69 8.29
C GLN A 78 6.73 -13.40 8.86
N ARG A 79 7.44 -12.76 9.77
CA ARG A 79 7.01 -11.50 10.38
C ARG A 79 6.78 -10.39 9.36
N HIS A 80 7.59 -10.36 8.29
CA HIS A 80 7.51 -9.32 7.26
C HIS A 80 6.47 -9.59 6.20
N LEU A 81 6.20 -10.87 5.90
CA LEU A 81 5.31 -11.28 4.82
C LEU A 81 3.90 -11.61 5.29
N ASP A 82 3.68 -11.75 6.61
CA ASP A 82 2.38 -12.11 7.16
C ASP A 82 1.33 -11.02 6.91
N PHE A 83 0.17 -11.44 6.38
CA PHE A 83 -0.99 -10.60 6.13
C PHE A 83 -2.29 -11.40 6.31
N ASN A 84 -3.43 -10.71 6.40
CA ASN A 84 -4.74 -11.34 6.48
C ASN A 84 -5.32 -11.54 5.07
N GLU A 85 -5.92 -12.68 4.79
CA GLU A 85 -6.57 -13.00 3.52
C GLU A 85 -7.56 -11.92 3.03
N GLN A 86 -8.15 -11.17 3.96
CA GLN A 86 -9.03 -10.07 3.61
C GLN A 86 -8.28 -8.85 3.04
N GLU A 87 -6.95 -8.79 3.12
CA GLU A 87 -6.19 -7.65 2.60
C GLU A 87 -6.08 -7.62 1.07
N HIS A 88 -6.40 -8.71 0.37
CA HIS A 88 -6.37 -8.77 -1.10
C HIS A 88 -7.30 -7.74 -1.78
N PRO A 89 -6.85 -7.08 -2.90
CA PRO A 89 -5.53 -7.22 -3.49
C PRO A 89 -4.44 -6.47 -2.71
N VAL A 90 -3.32 -7.14 -2.43
CA VAL A 90 -2.20 -6.63 -1.65
C VAL A 90 -0.87 -6.79 -2.40
N ALA A 91 -0.08 -5.71 -2.44
CA ALA A 91 1.23 -5.65 -3.10
C ALA A 91 2.36 -5.68 -2.07
N LEU A 92 3.39 -6.50 -2.33
CA LEU A 92 4.65 -6.50 -1.60
C LEU A 92 5.59 -5.44 -2.19
N GLN A 93 5.96 -4.41 -1.43
CA GLN A 93 6.99 -3.49 -1.89
C GLN A 93 8.38 -3.91 -1.41
N LEU A 94 9.30 -4.11 -2.35
CA LEU A 94 10.69 -4.47 -2.12
C LEU A 94 11.63 -3.26 -2.23
N GLY A 95 12.64 -3.25 -1.36
CA GLY A 95 13.81 -2.37 -1.46
C GLY A 95 15.07 -3.22 -1.64
N GLY A 96 15.78 -2.98 -2.74
CA GLY A 96 17.00 -3.69 -3.10
C GLY A 96 17.53 -3.21 -4.45
N SER A 97 18.74 -3.61 -4.81
CA SER A 97 19.40 -3.27 -6.07
C SER A 97 20.13 -4.46 -6.70
N GLU A 98 20.19 -5.60 -5.98
CA GLU A 98 20.85 -6.79 -6.49
C GLU A 98 19.82 -7.72 -7.16
N PRO A 99 19.95 -8.04 -8.47
CA PRO A 99 18.95 -8.83 -9.19
C PRO A 99 18.65 -10.19 -8.53
N ASP A 100 19.67 -10.95 -8.14
CA ASP A 100 19.48 -12.28 -7.53
C ASP A 100 18.74 -12.21 -6.20
N ALA A 101 19.04 -11.21 -5.37
CA ALA A 101 18.36 -11.00 -4.09
C ALA A 101 16.90 -10.56 -4.29
N LEU A 102 16.62 -9.72 -5.30
CA LEU A 102 15.27 -9.31 -5.66
C LEU A 102 14.46 -10.48 -6.23
N VAL A 103 15.06 -11.33 -7.06
CA VAL A 103 14.43 -12.58 -7.55
C VAL A 103 14.05 -13.49 -6.40
N ALA A 104 14.96 -13.72 -5.44
CA ALA A 104 14.67 -14.56 -4.29
C ALA A 104 13.56 -13.98 -3.41
N ALA A 105 13.57 -12.67 -3.17
CA ALA A 105 12.52 -11.97 -2.41
C ALA A 105 11.17 -11.96 -3.15
N ALA A 106 11.16 -11.78 -4.48
CA ALA A 106 9.95 -11.83 -5.30
C ALA A 106 9.31 -13.22 -5.28
N LYS A 107 10.12 -14.29 -5.37
CA LYS A 107 9.64 -15.68 -5.21
C LYS A 107 8.95 -15.89 -3.87
N LEU A 108 9.56 -15.42 -2.79
CA LEU A 108 8.95 -15.50 -1.46
C LEU A 108 7.60 -14.76 -1.44
N GLY A 109 7.54 -13.53 -1.97
CA GLY A 109 6.29 -12.77 -2.04
C GLY A 109 5.20 -13.50 -2.83
N ALA A 110 5.53 -14.05 -4.01
CA ALA A 110 4.58 -14.81 -4.81
C ALA A 110 4.12 -16.11 -4.12
N GLN A 111 5.01 -16.80 -3.42
CA GLN A 111 4.67 -18.01 -2.64
C GLN A 111 3.77 -17.70 -1.43
N TRP A 112 3.88 -16.50 -0.85
CA TRP A 112 3.01 -16.03 0.22
C TRP A 112 1.65 -15.55 -0.28
N GLY A 113 1.46 -15.44 -1.60
CA GLY A 113 0.18 -15.08 -2.21
C GLY A 113 0.00 -13.59 -2.47
N TYR A 114 1.05 -12.78 -2.45
CA TYR A 114 0.92 -11.37 -2.83
C TYR A 114 0.48 -11.22 -4.29
N ASP A 115 -0.43 -10.28 -4.56
CA ASP A 115 -1.00 -10.03 -5.88
C ASP A 115 -0.07 -9.21 -6.80
N GLU A 116 0.99 -8.62 -6.25
CA GLU A 116 1.92 -7.75 -6.96
C GLU A 116 3.26 -7.70 -6.24
N ILE A 117 4.36 -7.64 -6.99
CA ILE A 117 5.69 -7.29 -6.48
C ILE A 117 6.03 -5.89 -6.98
N ASN A 118 6.25 -4.95 -6.06
CA ASN A 118 6.55 -3.56 -6.38
C ASN A 118 7.99 -3.21 -6.00
N LEU A 119 8.77 -2.66 -6.93
CA LEU A 119 10.13 -2.19 -6.66
C LEU A 119 10.13 -0.71 -6.27
N ASN A 120 10.77 -0.39 -5.15
CA ASN A 120 10.91 0.98 -4.69
C ASN A 120 12.10 1.68 -5.36
N CYS A 121 11.81 2.66 -6.22
CA CYS A 121 12.77 3.60 -6.82
C CYS A 121 12.47 5.06 -6.44
N GLY A 122 11.86 5.30 -5.25
CA GLY A 122 11.40 6.64 -4.89
C GLY A 122 11.70 7.11 -3.46
N CYS A 123 12.19 6.25 -2.58
CA CYS A 123 12.50 6.61 -1.19
C CYS A 123 13.84 7.34 -1.10
N PRO A 124 13.87 8.60 -0.58
CA PRO A 124 15.10 9.40 -0.52
C PRO A 124 15.81 9.30 0.84
N SER A 125 15.42 8.38 1.75
CA SER A 125 16.01 8.34 3.10
C SER A 125 17.49 7.94 3.08
N GLU A 126 18.29 8.52 3.99
CA GLU A 126 19.74 8.22 4.10
C GLU A 126 20.02 6.73 4.32
N ARG A 127 19.17 6.05 5.10
CA ARG A 127 19.30 4.60 5.34
C ARG A 127 19.17 3.81 4.03
N VAL A 128 18.25 4.24 3.15
CA VAL A 128 18.00 3.63 1.86
C VAL A 128 19.14 3.94 0.90
N GLN A 129 19.65 5.18 0.89
CA GLN A 129 20.81 5.57 0.09
C GLN A 129 22.08 4.78 0.46
N LYS A 130 22.32 4.56 1.76
CA LYS A 130 23.45 3.73 2.21
C LYS A 130 23.36 2.28 1.74
N GLY A 131 22.14 1.79 1.50
CA GLY A 131 21.89 0.47 0.92
C GLY A 131 21.89 0.45 -0.60
N ALA A 132 22.19 1.57 -1.28
CA ALA A 132 22.22 1.74 -2.73
C ALA A 132 20.89 1.35 -3.43
N PHE A 133 19.73 1.64 -2.82
CA PHE A 133 18.40 1.40 -3.38
C PHE A 133 17.46 2.60 -3.16
N GLY A 134 16.20 2.51 -3.56
CA GLY A 134 15.24 3.62 -3.47
C GLY A 134 15.47 4.68 -4.55
N ALA A 135 15.37 5.98 -4.20
CA ALA A 135 15.40 7.07 -5.18
C ALA A 135 16.73 7.16 -5.95
N CYS A 136 17.86 6.78 -5.37
CA CYS A 136 19.15 6.78 -6.05
C CYS A 136 19.17 5.86 -7.28
N LEU A 137 18.35 4.80 -7.30
CA LEU A 137 18.22 3.91 -8.46
C LEU A 137 17.68 4.62 -9.72
N MET A 138 17.07 5.79 -9.59
CA MET A 138 16.65 6.55 -10.77
C MET A 138 17.85 7.03 -11.64
N ALA A 139 19.06 7.07 -11.08
CA ALA A 139 20.28 7.32 -11.84
C ALA A 139 20.83 6.09 -12.58
N GLU A 140 20.29 4.90 -12.30
CA GLU A 140 20.75 3.61 -12.82
C GLU A 140 19.63 2.84 -13.55
N PRO A 141 19.00 3.42 -14.61
CA PRO A 141 17.83 2.83 -15.24
C PRO A 141 18.08 1.43 -15.81
N LYS A 142 19.29 1.14 -16.29
CA LYS A 142 19.65 -0.20 -16.79
C LYS A 142 19.66 -1.24 -15.67
N LEU A 143 20.25 -0.92 -14.52
CA LEU A 143 20.25 -1.80 -13.36
C LEU A 143 18.81 -2.09 -12.88
N VAL A 144 17.95 -1.07 -12.87
CA VAL A 144 16.53 -1.25 -12.51
C VAL A 144 15.82 -2.12 -13.53
N ALA A 145 16.08 -1.95 -14.82
CA ALA A 145 15.54 -2.77 -15.89
C ALA A 145 15.97 -4.25 -15.74
N ASP A 146 17.25 -4.50 -15.45
CA ASP A 146 17.77 -5.85 -15.21
C ASP A 146 17.09 -6.49 -14.00
N CYS A 147 16.93 -5.75 -12.89
CA CYS A 147 16.22 -6.21 -11.70
C CYS A 147 14.76 -6.56 -11.99
N VAL A 148 14.04 -5.66 -12.69
CA VAL A 148 12.63 -5.86 -13.04
C VAL A 148 12.46 -7.05 -13.96
N LYS A 149 13.29 -7.16 -15.01
CA LYS A 149 13.26 -8.29 -15.94
C LYS A 149 13.51 -9.60 -15.24
N ALA A 150 14.53 -9.68 -14.38
CA ALA A 150 14.85 -10.90 -13.63
C ALA A 150 13.69 -11.33 -12.70
N MET A 151 13.00 -10.38 -12.05
CA MET A 151 11.81 -10.69 -11.25
C MET A 151 10.66 -11.17 -12.14
N GLN A 152 10.36 -10.48 -13.26
CA GLN A 152 9.28 -10.84 -14.19
C GLN A 152 9.45 -12.26 -14.76
N ASP A 153 10.69 -12.68 -15.06
CA ASP A 153 10.99 -14.03 -15.56
C ASP A 153 10.78 -15.14 -14.51
N THR A 154 10.54 -14.72 -13.26
CA THR A 154 10.53 -15.64 -12.12
C THR A 154 9.17 -15.81 -11.47
N VAL A 155 8.32 -14.75 -11.50
CA VAL A 155 7.00 -14.75 -10.88
C VAL A 155 5.91 -14.48 -11.90
N SER A 156 4.69 -15.01 -11.65
CA SER A 156 3.53 -14.80 -12.53
C SER A 156 2.71 -13.57 -12.18
N VAL A 157 2.91 -12.99 -10.99
CA VAL A 157 2.24 -11.77 -10.56
C VAL A 157 2.91 -10.53 -11.20
N PRO A 158 2.17 -9.43 -11.40
CA PRO A 158 2.75 -8.19 -11.94
C PRO A 158 3.96 -7.72 -11.13
N VAL A 159 5.04 -7.35 -11.84
CA VAL A 159 6.18 -6.62 -11.28
C VAL A 159 6.05 -5.16 -11.70
N THR A 160 6.00 -4.27 -10.73
CA THR A 160 5.68 -2.84 -10.91
C THR A 160 6.77 -1.95 -10.30
N VAL A 161 6.84 -0.69 -10.71
CA VAL A 161 7.87 0.24 -10.22
C VAL A 161 7.23 1.50 -9.64
N LYS A 162 7.66 1.89 -8.42
CA LYS A 162 7.27 3.16 -7.80
C LYS A 162 8.46 4.11 -7.77
N HIS A 163 8.35 5.25 -8.46
CA HIS A 163 9.45 6.18 -8.66
C HIS A 163 9.05 7.64 -8.42
N ARG A 164 10.00 8.56 -8.57
CA ARG A 164 9.84 10.01 -8.51
C ARG A 164 9.93 10.63 -9.92
N MET A 165 9.78 11.98 -10.01
CA MET A 165 9.89 12.73 -11.27
C MET A 165 11.31 13.16 -11.58
N GLY A 166 12.24 13.05 -10.65
CA GLY A 166 13.62 13.44 -10.82
C GLY A 166 14.44 13.14 -9.57
N LEU A 167 15.74 13.38 -9.67
CA LEU A 167 16.73 13.11 -8.63
C LEU A 167 17.68 14.29 -8.48
N ASP A 168 17.70 14.92 -7.30
CA ASP A 168 18.52 16.11 -6.99
C ASP A 168 18.33 17.21 -8.07
N LYS A 169 19.38 17.58 -8.78
CA LYS A 169 19.36 18.58 -9.86
C LYS A 169 18.90 18.03 -11.23
N ASN A 170 18.74 16.71 -11.36
CA ASN A 170 18.24 16.07 -12.57
C ASN A 170 16.70 16.14 -12.58
N GLU A 171 16.19 17.30 -13.00
CA GLU A 171 14.76 17.62 -13.01
C GLU A 171 14.16 17.62 -14.41
N SER A 172 14.93 17.31 -15.46
CA SER A 172 14.42 17.31 -16.83
C SER A 172 13.37 16.23 -17.02
N TYR A 173 12.39 16.51 -17.88
CA TYR A 173 11.40 15.51 -18.28
C TYR A 173 12.08 14.30 -18.96
N ASP A 174 13.11 14.55 -19.78
CA ASP A 174 13.84 13.48 -20.47
C ASP A 174 14.47 12.48 -19.47
N PHE A 175 14.97 12.96 -18.34
CA PHE A 175 15.51 12.08 -17.31
C PHE A 175 14.49 11.04 -16.83
N VAL A 176 13.27 11.47 -16.48
CA VAL A 176 12.24 10.54 -16.01
C VAL A 176 11.64 9.72 -17.15
N ARG A 177 11.49 10.30 -18.34
CA ARG A 177 11.03 9.58 -19.53
C ARG A 177 11.98 8.44 -19.89
N ASP A 178 13.28 8.70 -19.91
CA ASP A 178 14.29 7.70 -20.25
C ASP A 178 14.40 6.62 -19.17
N PHE A 179 14.23 6.99 -17.89
CA PHE A 179 14.11 6.02 -16.80
C PHE A 179 12.91 5.08 -17.01
N VAL A 180 11.73 5.64 -17.24
CA VAL A 180 10.50 4.86 -17.47
C VAL A 180 10.64 4.02 -18.74
N GLY A 181 11.12 4.62 -19.85
CA GLY A 181 11.29 3.96 -21.15
C GLY A 181 12.21 2.73 -21.07
N THR A 182 13.37 2.87 -20.40
CA THR A 182 14.31 1.75 -20.22
C THR A 182 13.67 0.57 -19.50
N ILE A 183 12.83 0.84 -18.49
CA ILE A 183 12.13 -0.20 -17.72
C ILE A 183 10.93 -0.74 -18.52
N TYR A 184 10.21 0.14 -19.24
CA TYR A 184 9.09 -0.24 -20.09
C TYR A 184 9.51 -1.26 -21.17
N ASP A 185 10.72 -1.11 -21.72
CA ASP A 185 11.28 -2.00 -22.73
C ASP A 185 11.52 -3.43 -22.20
N THR A 186 11.58 -3.65 -20.88
CA THR A 186 11.62 -4.98 -20.28
C THR A 186 10.28 -5.70 -20.26
N GLY A 187 9.18 -5.03 -20.60
CA GLY A 187 7.82 -5.52 -20.50
C GLY A 187 7.08 -5.06 -19.22
N CYS A 188 7.69 -4.23 -18.37
CA CYS A 188 6.99 -3.60 -17.27
C CYS A 188 5.91 -2.66 -17.80
N ARG A 189 4.68 -2.76 -17.23
CA ARG A 189 3.52 -1.99 -17.72
C ARG A 189 2.82 -1.20 -16.63
N VAL A 190 3.30 -1.21 -15.39
CA VAL A 190 2.66 -0.48 -14.29
C VAL A 190 3.70 0.37 -13.56
N PHE A 191 3.47 1.67 -13.55
CA PHE A 191 4.33 2.66 -12.91
C PHE A 191 3.54 3.53 -11.94
N ILE A 192 4.02 3.65 -10.72
CA ILE A 192 3.46 4.55 -9.72
C ILE A 192 4.35 5.78 -9.61
N VAL A 193 3.85 6.92 -10.09
CA VAL A 193 4.61 8.15 -10.22
C VAL A 193 4.36 9.07 -9.05
N HIS A 194 5.31 9.18 -8.11
CA HIS A 194 5.24 10.25 -7.12
C HIS A 194 5.66 11.57 -7.79
N ALA A 195 4.70 12.44 -8.03
CA ALA A 195 4.83 13.65 -8.86
C ALA A 195 5.70 14.76 -8.23
N ARG A 196 6.79 14.40 -7.56
CA ARG A 196 7.81 15.30 -6.99
C ARG A 196 9.20 14.74 -7.25
N ASN A 197 10.20 15.61 -7.35
CA ASN A 197 11.59 15.17 -7.34
C ASN A 197 11.98 14.58 -5.99
N ALA A 198 12.97 13.69 -6.01
CA ALA A 198 13.68 13.27 -4.81
C ALA A 198 14.92 14.14 -4.62
N VAL A 199 15.10 14.68 -3.42
CA VAL A 199 16.32 15.39 -3.01
C VAL A 199 17.04 14.53 -1.97
N LEU A 200 18.22 14.02 -2.35
CA LEU A 200 18.93 13.06 -1.53
C LEU A 200 19.65 13.71 -0.34
N LYS A 201 20.11 14.95 -0.50
CA LYS A 201 20.85 15.67 0.54
C LYS A 201 20.15 16.96 0.90
N GLY A 202 20.05 17.25 2.20
CA GLY A 202 19.54 18.52 2.72
C GLY A 202 18.04 18.55 3.00
N LEU A 203 17.27 17.53 2.61
CA LEU A 203 15.86 17.40 2.96
C LEU A 203 15.58 16.09 3.70
N SER A 204 14.81 16.18 4.79
CA SER A 204 14.31 14.99 5.46
C SER A 204 13.32 14.24 4.54
N PRO A 205 13.01 12.94 4.82
CA PRO A 205 11.97 12.23 4.10
C PRO A 205 10.59 12.91 4.17
N LYS A 206 10.30 13.67 5.24
CA LYS A 206 9.09 14.47 5.37
C LYS A 206 9.13 15.65 4.39
N ASP A 207 10.21 16.43 4.41
CA ASP A 207 10.37 17.61 3.55
C ASP A 207 10.35 17.22 2.07
N ASN A 208 10.93 16.08 1.71
CA ASN A 208 10.87 15.51 0.36
C ASN A 208 9.44 15.19 -0.14
N ARG A 209 8.44 15.17 0.74
CA ARG A 209 7.03 15.01 0.38
C ARG A 209 6.24 16.33 0.35
N GLU A 210 6.87 17.42 0.75
CA GLU A 210 6.20 18.73 0.91
C GLU A 210 6.87 19.83 0.09
N ILE A 211 8.20 19.95 0.15
CA ILE A 211 8.95 21.08 -0.42
C ILE A 211 9.09 20.99 -1.95
N PRO A 212 9.58 19.88 -2.57
CA PRO A 212 9.66 19.84 -4.01
C PRO A 212 8.27 20.02 -4.65
N PRO A 213 8.14 20.84 -5.72
CA PRO A 213 6.85 21.11 -6.33
C PRO A 213 6.21 19.86 -6.92
N LEU A 214 4.87 19.83 -6.96
CA LEU A 214 4.11 18.83 -7.70
C LEU A 214 4.22 19.09 -9.21
N ARG A 215 4.50 18.05 -9.97
CA ARG A 215 4.73 18.10 -11.42
C ARG A 215 3.70 17.21 -12.14
N TYR A 216 2.41 17.49 -11.92
CA TYR A 216 1.33 16.66 -12.46
C TYR A 216 1.28 16.66 -14.00
N ASP A 217 1.56 17.81 -14.64
CA ASP A 217 1.54 17.92 -16.10
C ASP A 217 2.61 17.04 -16.75
N GLU A 218 3.79 17.03 -16.17
CA GLU A 218 4.87 16.18 -16.67
C GLU A 218 4.62 14.69 -16.34
N ALA A 219 4.02 14.40 -15.19
CA ALA A 219 3.61 13.03 -14.88
C ALA A 219 2.53 12.52 -15.85
N ALA A 220 1.56 13.39 -16.23
CA ALA A 220 0.55 13.05 -17.24
C ALA A 220 1.15 12.89 -18.65
N ARG A 221 2.23 13.62 -18.97
CA ARG A 221 2.96 13.46 -20.22
C ARG A 221 3.57 12.05 -20.34
N LEU A 222 4.02 11.43 -19.22
CA LEU A 222 4.49 10.04 -19.25
C LEU A 222 3.38 9.08 -19.71
N LYS A 223 2.12 9.32 -19.31
CA LYS A 223 0.99 8.51 -19.80
C LYS A 223 0.78 8.69 -21.32
N GLN A 224 1.03 9.87 -21.86
CA GLN A 224 0.93 10.12 -23.31
C GLN A 224 2.08 9.44 -24.06
N ASP A 225 3.29 9.47 -23.53
CA ASP A 225 4.47 8.86 -24.16
C ASP A 225 4.44 7.32 -24.05
N PHE A 226 3.78 6.76 -23.02
CA PHE A 226 3.62 5.31 -22.77
C PHE A 226 2.15 4.92 -22.62
N PRO A 227 1.34 4.99 -23.70
CA PRO A 227 -0.12 4.84 -23.62
C PRO A 227 -0.58 3.46 -23.15
N ASP A 228 0.21 2.41 -23.41
CA ASP A 228 -0.10 1.04 -22.99
C ASP A 228 0.33 0.74 -21.53
N ALA A 229 1.05 1.65 -20.90
CA ALA A 229 1.39 1.52 -19.49
C ALA A 229 0.26 2.04 -18.59
N VAL A 230 0.04 1.35 -17.47
CA VAL A 230 -0.78 1.84 -16.37
C VAL A 230 0.04 2.85 -15.58
N MET A 231 -0.39 4.11 -15.58
CA MET A 231 0.24 5.20 -14.85
C MET A 231 -0.63 5.60 -13.66
N VAL A 232 -0.11 5.39 -12.43
CA VAL A 232 -0.80 5.71 -11.18
C VAL A 232 -0.20 6.97 -10.58
N LEU A 233 -0.98 8.03 -10.45
CA LEU A 233 -0.52 9.28 -9.86
C LEU A 233 -0.43 9.18 -8.34
N ASN A 234 0.68 9.60 -7.77
CA ASN A 234 0.88 9.73 -6.33
C ASN A 234 1.47 11.10 -5.97
N GLY A 235 1.13 11.61 -4.79
CA GLY A 235 1.64 12.87 -4.24
C GLY A 235 0.59 13.99 -4.25
N GLY A 236 0.41 14.65 -3.11
CA GLY A 236 -0.48 15.79 -2.94
C GLY A 236 -1.99 15.48 -2.87
N LEU A 237 -2.42 14.30 -3.27
CA LEU A 237 -3.84 13.91 -3.27
C LEU A 237 -4.33 13.67 -1.84
N THR A 238 -5.37 14.39 -1.43
CA THR A 238 -5.88 14.36 -0.05
C THR A 238 -7.39 14.17 0.04
N THR A 239 -8.14 14.59 -0.96
CA THR A 239 -9.60 14.55 -0.99
C THR A 239 -10.14 13.77 -2.19
N LEU A 240 -11.44 13.45 -2.17
CA LEU A 240 -12.15 12.91 -3.34
C LEU A 240 -12.01 13.86 -4.54
N ALA A 241 -12.21 15.17 -4.33
CA ALA A 241 -12.11 16.16 -5.40
C ALA A 241 -10.74 16.23 -6.03
N ASP A 242 -9.64 16.15 -5.24
CA ASP A 242 -8.27 16.09 -5.78
C ASP A 242 -8.10 14.87 -6.69
N CYS A 243 -8.62 13.73 -6.25
CA CYS A 243 -8.51 12.48 -6.99
C CYS A 243 -9.33 12.50 -8.29
N GLU A 244 -10.56 13.04 -8.25
CA GLU A 244 -11.43 13.15 -9.42
C GLU A 244 -10.91 14.14 -10.46
N ALA A 245 -10.24 15.21 -10.01
CA ALA A 245 -9.63 16.19 -10.91
C ALA A 245 -8.50 15.59 -11.75
N GLU A 246 -7.71 14.68 -11.17
CA GLU A 246 -6.54 14.11 -11.83
C GLU A 246 -6.81 12.76 -12.51
N LEU A 247 -7.79 11.98 -12.06
CA LEU A 247 -8.08 10.64 -12.60
C LEU A 247 -8.28 10.60 -14.13
N PRO A 248 -8.88 11.61 -14.81
CA PRO A 248 -9.00 11.59 -16.27
C PRO A 248 -7.67 11.59 -17.04
N ARG A 249 -6.57 11.95 -16.39
CA ARG A 249 -5.22 12.04 -16.95
C ARG A 249 -4.36 10.81 -16.69
N PHE A 250 -4.84 9.90 -15.81
CA PHE A 250 -4.12 8.73 -15.34
C PHE A 250 -5.04 7.51 -15.27
N ASP A 251 -4.46 6.32 -15.16
CA ASP A 251 -5.22 5.09 -15.00
C ASP A 251 -5.67 4.86 -13.55
N GLY A 252 -5.02 5.53 -12.60
CA GLY A 252 -5.35 5.44 -11.18
C GLY A 252 -4.64 6.48 -10.35
N VAL A 253 -4.98 6.49 -9.07
CA VAL A 253 -4.40 7.37 -8.06
C VAL A 253 -3.95 6.58 -6.84
N MET A 254 -2.87 7.06 -6.20
CA MET A 254 -2.36 6.47 -4.97
C MET A 254 -2.30 7.53 -3.87
N LEU A 255 -3.07 7.32 -2.80
CA LEU A 255 -3.08 8.17 -1.62
C LEU A 255 -2.01 7.69 -0.63
N GLY A 256 -1.29 8.66 -0.02
CA GLY A 256 -0.31 8.37 1.02
C GLY A 256 -0.86 8.68 2.42
N ARG A 257 -0.49 9.86 2.95
CA ARG A 257 -0.80 10.26 4.33
C ARG A 257 -2.28 10.54 4.59
N SER A 258 -3.06 10.84 3.55
CA SER A 258 -4.48 11.16 3.68
C SER A 258 -5.27 10.02 4.35
N PRO A 259 -5.19 8.74 3.92
CA PRO A 259 -5.85 7.64 4.61
C PRO A 259 -5.39 7.39 6.06
N TRP A 260 -4.20 7.84 6.43
CA TRP A 260 -3.74 7.76 7.81
C TRP A 260 -4.35 8.84 8.69
N HIS A 261 -4.51 10.07 8.17
CA HIS A 261 -5.06 11.20 8.91
C HIS A 261 -6.59 11.24 8.89
N ASP A 262 -7.20 10.87 7.78
CA ASP A 262 -8.64 10.77 7.55
C ASP A 262 -8.96 9.50 6.74
N PRO A 263 -9.01 8.32 7.38
CA PRO A 263 -9.32 7.07 6.70
C PRO A 263 -10.65 7.07 5.95
N SER A 264 -11.61 7.91 6.35
CA SER A 264 -12.93 8.00 5.71
C SER A 264 -12.86 8.46 4.24
N VAL A 265 -11.73 9.03 3.80
CA VAL A 265 -11.49 9.34 2.38
C VAL A 265 -11.57 8.08 1.51
N LEU A 266 -11.14 6.93 2.03
CA LEU A 266 -11.20 5.65 1.31
C LEU A 266 -12.64 5.20 1.09
N SER A 267 -13.52 5.34 2.09
CA SER A 267 -14.95 5.03 1.94
C SER A 267 -15.62 5.96 0.93
N ARG A 268 -15.32 7.27 1.01
CA ARG A 268 -15.85 8.26 0.05
C ARG A 268 -15.44 7.96 -1.39
N LEU A 269 -14.18 7.63 -1.64
CA LEU A 269 -13.67 7.23 -2.95
C LEU A 269 -14.33 5.93 -3.43
N SER A 270 -14.45 4.93 -2.55
CA SER A 270 -15.10 3.66 -2.89
C SER A 270 -16.56 3.83 -3.26
N GLN A 271 -17.32 4.64 -2.52
CA GLN A 271 -18.72 4.93 -2.81
C GLN A 271 -18.89 5.69 -4.12
N ALA A 272 -18.04 6.67 -4.40
CA ALA A 272 -18.10 7.47 -5.61
C ALA A 272 -17.74 6.67 -6.87
N TRP A 273 -16.72 5.83 -6.80
CA TRP A 273 -16.18 5.16 -7.99
C TRP A 273 -16.76 3.76 -8.24
N TRP A 274 -17.30 3.13 -7.22
CA TRP A 274 -17.95 1.82 -7.31
C TRP A 274 -19.27 1.81 -6.53
N PRO A 275 -20.27 2.65 -6.93
CA PRO A 275 -21.53 2.78 -6.20
C PRO A 275 -22.35 1.48 -6.12
N GLN A 276 -22.05 0.51 -7.01
CA GLN A 276 -22.67 -0.81 -7.00
C GLN A 276 -22.12 -1.75 -5.93
N LEU A 277 -20.98 -1.41 -5.32
CA LEU A 277 -20.42 -2.23 -4.25
C LEU A 277 -21.00 -1.81 -2.89
N ALA A 278 -21.41 -2.79 -2.12
CA ALA A 278 -21.81 -2.54 -0.73
C ALA A 278 -20.56 -2.10 0.07
N VAL A 279 -20.52 -0.84 0.45
CA VAL A 279 -19.55 -0.33 1.42
C VAL A 279 -20.12 -0.59 2.81
N LYS A 280 -19.29 -1.12 3.72
CA LYS A 280 -19.68 -1.37 5.10
C LYS A 280 -20.16 -0.08 5.77
N THR A 281 -21.23 -0.18 6.52
CA THR A 281 -21.66 0.87 7.45
C THR A 281 -20.63 1.06 8.54
N GLU A 282 -20.67 2.21 9.20
CA GLU A 282 -19.77 2.51 10.31
C GLU A 282 -19.85 1.44 11.41
N ALA A 283 -21.07 0.99 11.78
CA ALA A 283 -21.30 -0.06 12.75
C ALA A 283 -20.64 -1.40 12.31
N GLU A 284 -20.80 -1.79 11.06
CA GLU A 284 -20.18 -3.02 10.53
C GLU A 284 -18.65 -2.93 10.50
N VAL A 285 -18.07 -1.75 10.26
CA VAL A 285 -16.62 -1.52 10.35
C VAL A 285 -16.15 -1.69 11.78
N ILE A 286 -16.85 -1.08 12.75
CA ILE A 286 -16.50 -1.19 14.17
C ILE A 286 -16.59 -2.63 14.66
N GLU A 287 -17.66 -3.37 14.34
CA GLU A 287 -17.81 -4.77 14.71
C GLU A 287 -16.70 -5.65 14.12
N ALA A 288 -16.35 -5.44 12.85
CA ALA A 288 -15.25 -6.16 12.23
C ALA A 288 -13.90 -5.85 12.90
N LEU A 289 -13.68 -4.60 13.33
CA LEU A 289 -12.46 -4.21 14.05
C LEU A 289 -12.40 -4.80 15.46
N VAL A 290 -13.51 -4.89 16.18
CA VAL A 290 -13.58 -5.54 17.51
C VAL A 290 -13.25 -7.02 17.36
N GLY A 291 -13.85 -7.71 16.39
CA GLY A 291 -13.57 -9.13 16.11
C GLY A 291 -12.09 -9.35 15.78
N TYR A 292 -11.57 -8.57 14.82
CA TYR A 292 -10.16 -8.62 14.43
C TYR A 292 -9.20 -8.34 15.60
N ALA A 293 -9.49 -7.33 16.42
CA ALA A 293 -8.68 -7.02 17.59
C ALA A 293 -8.66 -8.19 18.59
N GLY A 294 -9.81 -8.86 18.81
CA GLY A 294 -9.89 -10.06 19.63
C GLY A 294 -9.01 -11.21 19.13
N GLU A 295 -9.02 -11.47 17.81
CA GLU A 295 -8.15 -12.46 17.17
C GLU A 295 -6.66 -12.11 17.35
N GLN A 296 -6.30 -10.84 17.13
CA GLN A 296 -4.92 -10.38 17.28
C GLN A 296 -4.44 -10.48 18.74
N ILE A 297 -5.26 -10.12 19.71
CA ILE A 297 -4.95 -10.26 21.13
C ILE A 297 -4.75 -11.74 21.51
N ALA A 298 -5.59 -12.64 21.02
CA ALA A 298 -5.41 -14.08 21.19
C ALA A 298 -4.08 -14.57 20.62
N ALA A 299 -3.63 -13.97 19.51
CA ALA A 299 -2.31 -14.18 18.89
C ALA A 299 -1.17 -13.40 19.58
N LYS A 300 -1.39 -12.82 20.77
CA LYS A 300 -0.41 -12.07 21.56
C LYS A 300 0.04 -10.74 20.94
N VAL A 301 -0.73 -10.17 20.04
CA VAL A 301 -0.52 -8.82 19.54
C VAL A 301 -1.24 -7.83 20.46
N PRO A 302 -0.54 -6.89 21.12
CA PRO A 302 -1.17 -5.92 22.02
C PRO A 302 -2.15 -5.01 21.29
N LEU A 303 -3.30 -4.70 21.92
CA LEU A 303 -4.35 -3.84 21.37
C LEU A 303 -3.82 -2.48 20.87
N ARG A 304 -2.82 -1.90 21.56
CA ARG A 304 -2.21 -0.62 21.19
C ARG A 304 -1.64 -0.62 19.75
N ILE A 305 -1.25 -1.78 19.21
CA ILE A 305 -0.73 -1.91 17.84
C ILE A 305 -1.91 -1.90 16.87
N VAL A 306 -2.94 -2.65 17.17
CA VAL A 306 -4.14 -2.80 16.33
C VAL A 306 -4.91 -1.49 16.17
N VAL A 307 -5.05 -0.70 17.25
CA VAL A 307 -5.84 0.55 17.23
C VAL A 307 -5.10 1.76 16.66
N ARG A 308 -3.79 1.68 16.46
CA ARG A 308 -2.97 2.80 15.97
C ARG A 308 -3.46 3.39 14.65
N PRO A 309 -3.81 2.61 13.61
CA PRO A 309 -4.35 3.14 12.36
C PRO A 309 -5.78 3.69 12.47
N LEU A 310 -6.51 3.38 13.54
CA LEU A 310 -7.90 3.78 13.70
C LEU A 310 -8.07 5.22 14.19
N LEU A 311 -7.01 5.84 14.71
CA LEU A 311 -7.07 7.13 15.41
C LEU A 311 -7.63 8.27 14.55
N GLY A 312 -7.47 8.20 13.22
CA GLY A 312 -7.98 9.18 12.27
C GLY A 312 -9.43 8.98 11.82
N LEU A 313 -10.08 7.85 12.15
CA LEU A 313 -11.35 7.41 11.55
C LEU A 313 -12.47 8.47 11.62
N PHE A 314 -12.56 9.18 12.72
CA PHE A 314 -13.59 10.21 12.96
C PHE A 314 -13.04 11.64 12.90
N ASN A 315 -11.96 11.87 12.17
CA ASN A 315 -11.37 13.20 12.06
C ASN A 315 -12.40 14.19 11.47
N GLY A 316 -12.48 15.38 12.09
CA GLY A 316 -13.46 16.42 11.70
C GLY A 316 -14.87 16.24 12.30
N ARG A 317 -15.22 15.11 12.92
CA ARG A 317 -16.53 14.90 13.56
C ARG A 317 -16.55 15.40 15.03
N SER A 318 -17.74 15.70 15.50
CA SER A 318 -17.98 15.96 16.92
C SER A 318 -17.45 14.79 17.77
N ASN A 319 -16.88 15.09 18.93
CA ASN A 319 -16.34 14.11 19.87
C ASN A 319 -15.17 13.24 19.34
N SER A 320 -14.63 13.48 18.14
CA SER A 320 -13.46 12.76 17.62
C SER A 320 -12.24 12.81 18.55
N ARG A 321 -12.16 13.84 19.42
CA ARG A 321 -11.12 13.94 20.46
C ARG A 321 -11.28 12.84 21.53
N ILE A 322 -12.52 12.43 21.85
CA ILE A 322 -12.79 11.39 22.83
C ILE A 322 -12.32 10.04 22.25
N TRP A 323 -12.66 9.75 20.99
CA TRP A 323 -12.18 8.58 20.26
C TRP A 323 -10.65 8.45 20.37
N ARG A 324 -9.93 9.49 19.93
CA ARG A 324 -8.47 9.49 19.98
C ARG A 324 -7.92 9.35 21.38
N ARG A 325 -8.50 10.04 22.36
CA ARG A 325 -8.06 9.95 23.76
C ARG A 325 -8.22 8.54 24.33
N MET A 326 -9.37 7.91 24.12
CA MET A 326 -9.63 6.55 24.64
C MET A 326 -8.68 5.53 23.99
N LEU A 327 -8.51 5.58 22.66
CA LEU A 327 -7.64 4.67 21.92
C LEU A 327 -6.13 5.03 21.99
N SER A 328 -5.76 6.04 22.77
CA SER A 328 -4.38 6.41 23.09
C SER A 328 -4.08 6.33 24.61
N ASP A 329 -5.08 6.02 25.43
CA ASP A 329 -4.91 5.92 26.88
C ASP A 329 -4.14 4.65 27.24
N SER A 330 -2.94 4.83 27.79
CA SER A 330 -2.05 3.69 28.12
C SER A 330 -2.61 2.77 29.21
N LYS A 331 -3.54 3.24 30.07
CA LYS A 331 -4.15 2.41 31.10
C LYS A 331 -5.25 1.53 30.51
N LEU A 332 -6.07 2.11 29.62
CA LEU A 332 -7.11 1.34 28.91
C LEU A 332 -6.48 0.32 27.95
N LEU A 333 -5.49 0.72 27.15
CA LEU A 333 -4.83 -0.15 26.20
C LEU A 333 -4.07 -1.33 26.81
N ARG A 334 -3.58 -1.19 28.06
CA ARG A 334 -2.91 -2.31 28.78
C ARG A 334 -3.85 -3.42 29.21
N GLN A 335 -5.16 -3.19 29.17
CA GLN A 335 -6.15 -4.23 29.50
C GLN A 335 -6.32 -5.23 28.35
N ASP A 336 -5.84 -4.88 27.14
CA ASP A 336 -5.99 -5.65 25.92
C ASP A 336 -7.46 -6.12 25.70
N ASP A 337 -8.42 -5.21 26.01
CA ASP A 337 -9.84 -5.44 25.80
C ASP A 337 -10.29 -4.88 24.45
N PRO A 338 -10.70 -5.72 23.47
CA PRO A 338 -11.13 -5.27 22.15
C PRO A 338 -12.41 -4.41 22.20
N GLU A 339 -13.25 -4.57 23.23
CA GLU A 339 -14.47 -3.79 23.43
C GLU A 339 -14.21 -2.30 23.61
N LEU A 340 -12.98 -1.90 23.95
CA LEU A 340 -12.56 -0.51 24.01
C LEU A 340 -12.85 0.23 22.69
N ILE A 341 -12.75 -0.45 21.52
CA ILE A 341 -13.05 0.13 20.22
C ILE A 341 -14.53 0.52 20.12
N ARG A 342 -15.45 -0.38 20.51
CA ARG A 342 -16.88 -0.12 20.51
C ARG A 342 -17.27 0.96 21.52
N LEU A 343 -16.72 0.89 22.72
CA LEU A 343 -16.96 1.90 23.78
C LEU A 343 -16.51 3.30 23.32
N ALA A 344 -15.35 3.41 22.67
CA ALA A 344 -14.85 4.67 22.15
C ALA A 344 -15.75 5.21 21.02
N TRP A 345 -16.24 4.34 20.13
CA TRP A 345 -17.18 4.72 19.06
C TRP A 345 -18.50 5.25 19.61
N GLN A 346 -19.08 4.61 20.61
CA GLN A 346 -20.31 5.07 21.25
C GLN A 346 -20.20 6.50 21.81
N GLN A 347 -18.99 6.94 22.20
CA GLN A 347 -18.76 8.30 22.68
C GLN A 347 -18.70 9.34 21.54
N VAL A 348 -18.45 8.91 20.31
CA VAL A 348 -18.49 9.83 19.15
C VAL A 348 -19.93 10.23 18.84
N GLY A 349 -20.88 9.29 19.01
CA GLY A 349 -22.31 9.52 18.75
C GLY A 349 -22.64 9.64 17.28
N ASP A 350 -23.93 9.51 16.96
CA ASP A 350 -24.44 9.70 15.59
C ASP A 350 -24.57 11.20 15.29
N ASP A 351 -23.84 11.70 14.27
CA ASP A 351 -24.04 13.06 13.75
C ASP A 351 -25.45 13.24 13.12
N ALA A 352 -26.09 12.14 12.71
CA ALA A 352 -27.46 12.15 12.16
C ALA A 352 -28.54 12.46 13.21
N ALA A 353 -28.31 12.17 14.49
CA ALA A 353 -29.25 12.44 15.57
C ALA A 353 -29.22 13.88 16.09
N ARG A 354 -28.33 14.74 15.55
CA ARG A 354 -28.10 16.12 16.00
C ARG A 354 -28.39 17.20 14.94
N ARG A 355 -28.92 16.83 13.76
CA ARG A 355 -29.39 17.79 12.74
C ARG A 355 -30.89 17.93 12.72
#